data_9c438ad844010becd52cf5e1a84842fd
#
_entry.id   9c438ad844010becd52cf5e1a84842fd
#
_cell.length_a   1.000
_cell.length_b   1.000
_cell.length_c   1.000
_cell.angle_alpha   90.00
_cell.angle_beta   90.00
_cell.angle_gamma   90.00
#
_symmetry.space_group_name_H-M   'P 1'
#
loop_
_entity.id
_entity.type
_entity.pdbx_description
1 polymer ?
#
loop_
_entity_poly.entity_id
_entity_poly.type
_entity_poly.pdbx_seq_one_letter_code
_entity_poly.pdbx_strand_id
1 'polypeptide(L)'
;MDSIRGPPTDTLYLSMQDPASKPELSNPEPAPKSFLHHATTVAALTAASRLTGLARDAVLAAAFGLGLVADAFFLGFLIPNLFRRLFGEGALTAAFIPNYTNLKQADPAAAARFAKLCVAGLAAVTGVLVILGELAVFLLMQHDGWSEKGQLALLYTAVMLPYLPLVCGVAFLAAVLQVHGRFGPGAAAPVLLNLAMIAAATLGIATSRDQPHAATLIAVAVVLAGLGQLAWLFFTTRKHLTAGGPGFADTKAPLKKTALMLGPMLLGLAVFQLNALFDALLAFFLAPPSPDQTTTTLAGYTFEAPVQTGAVAALQWAQRLYQFPLGVFGIALATAIFPALAAAAAKKPTLSERGSSPQSPTFLTTLHQGLRLTAFIAVPASVGLLLVREPLTAVIYQRGQFTDADTARVAAIVAGYALAVWAYAFMHLLTRAFYALHDAKTPLRVSLAAVALNLTLNLLLIWPLGTPGLALSTAIAAVFQAFLLLYFLHRKLEGPVLPHDVRFSLAKTCLASAMIAVPVGLLPTALQMQGLESSWLILAAQVVAGLIAFPSAATLLRMPELTWLLKRHLPKTV
;
A
#
# COMPACT_ATOMS: atom_id res chain seq x y z
N MET A 1 18.37 20.16 -92.43
CA MET A 1 16.97 20.37 -92.04
C MET A 1 16.83 19.81 -90.64
N ASP A 2 16.69 20.72 -89.74
CA ASP A 2 16.00 20.65 -88.41
C ASP A 2 16.44 19.58 -87.44
N SER A 3 17.30 19.89 -86.47
CA SER A 3 17.15 20.55 -85.19
C SER A 3 16.09 19.91 -84.25
N ILE A 4 16.54 19.10 -83.28
CA ILE A 4 15.90 18.97 -81.99
C ILE A 4 16.98 18.96 -80.91
N ARG A 5 17.05 20.04 -80.15
CA ARG A 5 17.89 20.20 -78.95
C ARG A 5 17.19 19.49 -77.77
N GLY A 6 17.93 18.60 -77.10
CA GLY A 6 17.55 18.10 -75.77
C GLY A 6 18.00 19.07 -74.66
N PRO A 7 17.34 19.07 -73.49
CA PRO A 7 17.66 20.00 -72.37
C PRO A 7 18.93 19.57 -71.60
N PRO A 8 19.57 20.48 -70.86
CA PRO A 8 20.85 20.24 -70.21
C PRO A 8 20.69 19.39 -68.93
N THR A 9 21.61 18.46 -68.77
CA THR A 9 21.79 17.61 -67.60
C THR A 9 22.37 18.44 -66.46
N ASP A 10 21.54 18.78 -65.47
CA ASP A 10 21.99 19.32 -64.18
C ASP A 10 22.73 18.22 -63.39
N THR A 11 24.01 18.42 -63.20
CA THR A 11 24.91 17.62 -62.39
C THR A 11 24.61 17.93 -60.90
N LEU A 12 23.87 17.05 -60.25
CA LEU A 12 23.70 17.02 -58.80
C LEU A 12 25.03 16.70 -58.12
N TYR A 13 25.68 17.71 -57.54
CA TYR A 13 26.76 17.52 -56.58
C TYR A 13 26.21 16.86 -55.34
N LEU A 14 26.43 15.57 -55.18
CA LEU A 14 26.31 14.86 -53.91
C LEU A 14 27.46 15.37 -53.00
N SER A 15 27.13 16.23 -52.06
CA SER A 15 28.02 16.58 -50.96
C SER A 15 28.24 15.35 -50.11
N MET A 16 29.44 14.76 -50.17
CA MET A 16 29.92 13.78 -49.20
C MET A 16 29.88 14.40 -47.81
N GLN A 17 28.93 13.98 -46.98
CA GLN A 17 28.96 14.21 -45.55
C GLN A 17 30.04 13.31 -44.93
N ASP A 18 30.93 13.95 -44.22
CA ASP A 18 32.04 13.39 -43.44
C ASP A 18 31.55 12.34 -42.43
N PRO A 19 32.07 11.07 -42.45
CA PRO A 19 31.59 10.02 -41.55
C PRO A 19 32.13 10.07 -40.11
N ALA A 20 32.58 11.25 -39.63
CA ALA A 20 33.28 11.36 -38.35
C ALA A 20 32.56 12.16 -37.25
N SER A 21 31.27 12.37 -37.31
CA SER A 21 30.53 12.83 -36.15
C SER A 21 29.90 11.65 -35.41
N LYS A 22 30.66 11.03 -34.48
CA LYS A 22 30.11 10.19 -33.43
C LYS A 22 29.04 11.00 -32.71
N PRO A 23 27.79 10.46 -32.51
CA PRO A 23 26.85 11.13 -31.65
C PRO A 23 27.47 11.15 -30.22
N GLU A 24 27.80 12.35 -29.75
CA GLU A 24 28.10 12.54 -28.33
C GLU A 24 26.95 11.95 -27.52
N LEU A 25 27.27 10.94 -26.75
CA LEU A 25 26.39 10.43 -25.68
C LEU A 25 26.16 11.61 -24.72
N SER A 26 25.11 12.39 -24.98
CA SER A 26 24.65 13.42 -24.07
C SER A 26 24.49 12.78 -22.70
N ASN A 27 25.27 13.20 -21.73
CA ASN A 27 25.04 12.92 -20.33
C ASN A 27 23.56 13.17 -20.07
N PRO A 28 22.85 12.28 -19.34
CA PRO A 28 21.45 12.51 -19.03
C PRO A 28 21.35 13.89 -18.36
N GLU A 29 20.63 14.81 -19.00
CA GLU A 29 20.38 16.13 -18.44
C GLU A 29 19.88 15.97 -17.00
N PRO A 30 20.42 16.74 -16.06
CA PRO A 30 19.96 16.69 -14.68
C PRO A 30 18.46 17.02 -14.68
N ALA A 31 17.67 16.16 -14.03
CA ALA A 31 16.22 16.30 -13.94
C ALA A 31 15.86 17.76 -13.61
N PRO A 32 14.91 18.39 -14.34
CA PRO A 32 14.61 19.80 -14.16
C PRO A 32 14.35 20.10 -12.69
N LYS A 33 14.92 21.18 -12.17
CA LYS A 33 14.83 21.58 -10.74
C LYS A 33 13.41 21.57 -10.20
N SER A 34 12.42 21.81 -11.07
CA SER A 34 10.98 21.70 -10.76
C SER A 34 10.55 20.27 -10.40
N PHE A 35 11.08 19.24 -11.06
CA PHE A 35 10.74 17.83 -10.79
C PHE A 35 11.23 17.39 -9.40
N LEU A 36 12.49 17.74 -9.06
CA LEU A 36 13.04 17.44 -7.73
C LEU A 36 12.26 18.14 -6.61
N HIS A 37 11.87 19.40 -6.82
CA HIS A 37 11.06 20.14 -5.84
C HIS A 37 9.67 19.51 -5.64
N HIS A 38 8.99 19.08 -6.70
CA HIS A 38 7.71 18.38 -6.58
C HIS A 38 7.87 17.01 -5.89
N ALA A 39 8.92 16.26 -6.22
CA ALA A 39 9.19 14.96 -5.61
C ALA A 39 9.46 15.07 -4.10
N THR A 40 10.28 16.07 -3.67
CA THR A 40 10.55 16.31 -2.24
C THR A 40 9.30 16.76 -1.48
N THR A 41 8.48 17.62 -2.07
CA THR A 41 7.21 18.06 -1.46
C THR A 41 6.25 16.88 -1.26
N VAL A 42 6.07 16.01 -2.27
CA VAL A 42 5.23 14.82 -2.16
C VAL A 42 5.79 13.86 -1.10
N ALA A 43 7.10 13.64 -1.06
CA ALA A 43 7.73 12.77 -0.07
C ALA A 43 7.53 13.31 1.36
N ALA A 44 7.72 14.61 1.59
CA ALA A 44 7.51 15.25 2.89
C ALA A 44 6.04 15.17 3.35
N LEU A 45 5.08 15.45 2.46
CA LEU A 45 3.65 15.34 2.78
C LEU A 45 3.21 13.89 3.01
N THR A 46 3.78 12.94 2.29
CA THR A 46 3.53 11.52 2.52
C THR A 46 4.08 11.08 3.88
N ALA A 47 5.28 11.53 4.26
CA ALA A 47 5.84 11.27 5.58
C ALA A 47 4.97 11.90 6.69
N ALA A 48 4.56 13.17 6.53
CA ALA A 48 3.65 13.83 7.45
C ALA A 48 2.31 13.09 7.60
N SER A 49 1.73 12.60 6.48
CA SER A 49 0.51 11.79 6.50
C SER A 49 0.70 10.46 7.25
N ARG A 50 1.84 9.80 7.12
CA ARG A 50 2.15 8.55 7.87
C ARG A 50 2.32 8.83 9.36
N LEU A 51 3.04 9.88 9.72
CA LEU A 51 3.24 10.27 11.12
C LEU A 51 1.93 10.67 11.79
N THR A 52 1.13 11.52 11.15
CA THR A 52 -0.20 11.91 11.67
C THR A 52 -1.16 10.72 11.73
N GLY A 53 -1.05 9.78 10.79
CA GLY A 53 -1.80 8.53 10.81
C GLY A 53 -1.44 7.64 12.01
N LEU A 54 -0.15 7.52 12.33
CA LEU A 54 0.31 6.77 13.50
C LEU A 54 -0.12 7.48 14.81
N ALA A 55 0.00 8.81 14.88
CA ALA A 55 -0.47 9.59 16.01
C ALA A 55 -1.98 9.44 16.22
N ARG A 56 -2.78 9.48 15.16
CA ARG A 56 -4.22 9.19 15.21
C ARG A 56 -4.48 7.80 15.80
N ASP A 57 -3.80 6.77 15.29
CA ASP A 57 -4.01 5.40 15.75
C ASP A 57 -3.63 5.24 17.23
N ALA A 58 -2.58 5.94 17.71
CA ALA A 58 -2.21 5.97 19.12
C ALA A 58 -3.26 6.68 20.01
N VAL A 59 -3.85 7.78 19.51
CA VAL A 59 -4.93 8.49 20.24
C VAL A 59 -6.21 7.65 20.27
N LEU A 60 -6.57 6.98 19.17
CA LEU A 60 -7.73 6.08 19.14
C LEU A 60 -7.53 4.87 20.06
N ALA A 61 -6.32 4.30 20.11
CA ALA A 61 -5.99 3.23 21.04
C ALA A 61 -6.14 3.69 22.50
N ALA A 62 -5.66 4.89 22.82
CA ALA A 62 -5.82 5.48 24.15
C ALA A 62 -7.29 5.76 24.51
N ALA A 63 -8.13 6.09 23.51
CA ALA A 63 -9.55 6.37 23.74
C ALA A 63 -10.39 5.11 23.96
N PHE A 64 -10.09 4.01 23.24
CA PHE A 64 -10.98 2.86 23.15
C PHE A 64 -10.40 1.56 23.72
N GLY A 65 -9.08 1.39 23.78
CA GLY A 65 -8.49 0.07 24.08
C GLY A 65 -9.01 -1.02 23.11
N LEU A 66 -8.85 -2.29 23.43
CA LEU A 66 -9.42 -3.41 22.71
C LEU A 66 -10.83 -3.74 23.25
N GLY A 67 -11.84 -3.00 22.79
CA GLY A 67 -13.22 -3.15 23.25
C GLY A 67 -14.22 -3.28 22.10
N LEU A 68 -15.49 -3.50 22.49
CA LEU A 68 -16.60 -3.63 21.53
C LEU A 68 -16.81 -2.35 20.69
N VAL A 69 -16.58 -1.17 21.30
CA VAL A 69 -16.72 0.12 20.62
C VAL A 69 -15.65 0.29 19.53
N ALA A 70 -14.41 -0.12 19.83
CA ALA A 70 -13.32 -0.12 18.86
C ALA A 70 -13.61 -1.05 17.67
N ASP A 71 -14.08 -2.28 17.95
CA ASP A 71 -14.47 -3.24 16.91
C ASP A 71 -15.58 -2.70 16.02
N ALA A 72 -16.63 -2.14 16.62
CA ALA A 72 -17.76 -1.54 15.90
C ALA A 72 -17.31 -0.35 15.04
N PHE A 73 -16.49 0.53 15.60
CA PHE A 73 -15.96 1.70 14.89
C PHE A 73 -15.08 1.31 13.69
N PHE A 74 -14.14 0.37 13.89
CA PHE A 74 -13.25 -0.06 12.80
C PHE A 74 -13.99 -0.82 11.72
N LEU A 75 -15.01 -1.61 12.06
CA LEU A 75 -15.86 -2.27 11.05
C LEU A 75 -16.64 -1.24 10.23
N GLY A 76 -17.27 -0.26 10.87
CA GLY A 76 -17.97 0.83 10.18
C GLY A 76 -17.06 1.66 9.29
N PHE A 77 -15.83 1.96 9.75
CA PHE A 77 -14.85 2.70 8.97
C PHE A 77 -14.23 1.88 7.81
N LEU A 78 -14.28 0.55 7.90
CA LEU A 78 -13.67 -0.33 6.91
C LEU A 78 -14.26 -0.13 5.51
N ILE A 79 -15.58 0.01 5.39
CA ILE A 79 -16.28 0.16 4.10
C ILE A 79 -15.84 1.42 3.35
N PRO A 80 -15.96 2.65 3.89
CA PRO A 80 -15.47 3.84 3.21
C PRO A 80 -13.96 3.79 2.90
N ASN A 81 -13.16 3.23 3.80
CA ASN A 81 -11.72 3.12 3.62
C ASN A 81 -11.32 2.12 2.52
N LEU A 82 -12.11 1.06 2.33
CA LEU A 82 -11.97 0.12 1.21
C LEU A 82 -12.13 0.86 -0.12
N PHE A 83 -13.19 1.64 -0.27
CA PHE A 83 -13.42 2.43 -1.49
C PHE A 83 -12.34 3.50 -1.70
N ARG A 84 -11.88 4.15 -0.63
CA ARG A 84 -10.75 5.07 -0.70
C ARG A 84 -9.50 4.40 -1.28
N ARG A 85 -9.21 3.15 -0.90
CA ARG A 85 -8.09 2.39 -1.46
C ARG A 85 -8.33 1.99 -2.90
N LEU A 86 -9.53 1.52 -3.24
CA LEU A 86 -9.87 1.12 -4.62
C LEU A 86 -9.74 2.29 -5.60
N PHE A 87 -10.28 3.45 -5.27
CA PHE A 87 -10.29 4.61 -6.16
C PHE A 87 -9.04 5.49 -6.00
N GLY A 88 -8.50 5.65 -4.78
CA GLY A 88 -7.37 6.53 -4.49
C GLY A 88 -6.01 5.92 -4.80
N GLU A 89 -5.85 4.60 -4.71
CA GLU A 89 -4.53 3.95 -4.79
C GLU A 89 -4.17 3.40 -6.19
N GLY A 90 -4.82 3.85 -7.25
CA GLY A 90 -4.29 3.57 -8.57
C GLY A 90 -5.28 3.28 -9.69
N ALA A 91 -6.45 2.65 -9.48
CA ALA A 91 -7.35 2.29 -10.58
C ALA A 91 -7.88 3.53 -11.32
N LEU A 92 -8.38 4.50 -10.56
CA LEU A 92 -8.90 5.75 -11.14
C LEU A 92 -7.79 6.55 -11.83
N THR A 93 -6.65 6.67 -11.17
CA THR A 93 -5.49 7.40 -11.69
C THR A 93 -4.98 6.78 -12.99
N ALA A 94 -4.86 5.45 -13.03
CA ALA A 94 -4.37 4.73 -14.20
C ALA A 94 -5.36 4.76 -15.38
N ALA A 95 -6.67 4.74 -15.12
CA ALA A 95 -7.68 4.79 -16.17
C ALA A 95 -7.94 6.23 -16.67
N PHE A 96 -7.92 7.22 -15.76
CA PHE A 96 -8.30 8.59 -16.05
C PHE A 96 -7.14 9.43 -16.62
N ILE A 97 -5.95 9.41 -15.98
CA ILE A 97 -4.85 10.32 -16.32
C ILE A 97 -4.45 10.26 -17.79
N PRO A 98 -4.24 9.09 -18.44
CA PRO A 98 -3.84 9.06 -19.84
C PRO A 98 -4.87 9.71 -20.77
N ASN A 99 -6.15 9.38 -20.57
CA ASN A 99 -7.23 9.92 -21.39
C ASN A 99 -7.41 11.44 -21.19
N TYR A 100 -7.32 11.91 -19.94
CA TYR A 100 -7.39 13.33 -19.63
C TYR A 100 -6.19 14.11 -20.16
N THR A 101 -4.98 13.57 -20.09
CA THR A 101 -3.76 14.21 -20.61
C THR A 101 -3.82 14.36 -22.12
N ASN A 102 -4.25 13.31 -22.84
CA ASN A 102 -4.40 13.35 -24.30
C ASN A 102 -5.44 14.39 -24.72
N LEU A 103 -6.61 14.41 -24.04
CA LEU A 103 -7.63 15.43 -24.32
C LEU A 103 -7.14 16.84 -24.01
N LYS A 104 -6.41 17.04 -22.91
CA LYS A 104 -5.88 18.34 -22.52
C LYS A 104 -4.90 18.91 -23.56
N GLN A 105 -4.13 18.06 -24.23
CA GLN A 105 -3.22 18.45 -25.29
C GLN A 105 -3.96 18.80 -26.59
N ALA A 106 -5.05 18.09 -26.91
CA ALA A 106 -5.80 18.28 -28.13
C ALA A 106 -6.84 19.42 -28.01
N ASP A 107 -7.65 19.41 -26.95
CA ASP A 107 -8.70 20.40 -26.64
C ASP A 107 -8.88 20.53 -25.12
N PRO A 108 -8.33 21.60 -24.49
CA PRO A 108 -8.50 21.84 -23.06
C PRO A 108 -9.97 21.95 -22.60
N ALA A 109 -10.87 22.42 -23.49
CA ALA A 109 -12.29 22.54 -23.17
C ALA A 109 -12.97 21.15 -23.13
N ALA A 110 -12.63 20.26 -24.08
CA ALA A 110 -13.08 18.87 -24.05
C ALA A 110 -12.53 18.13 -22.83
N ALA A 111 -11.28 18.38 -22.44
CA ALA A 111 -10.72 17.80 -21.22
C ALA A 111 -11.47 18.24 -19.96
N ALA A 112 -11.83 19.52 -19.83
CA ALA A 112 -12.62 20.01 -18.71
C ALA A 112 -14.02 19.40 -18.67
N ARG A 113 -14.70 19.27 -19.84
CA ARG A 113 -15.99 18.56 -19.97
C ARG A 113 -15.88 17.10 -19.54
N PHE A 114 -14.87 16.40 -20.04
CA PHE A 114 -14.60 15.00 -19.69
C PHE A 114 -14.38 14.82 -18.19
N ALA A 115 -13.59 15.69 -17.54
CA ALA A 115 -13.37 15.64 -16.10
C ALA A 115 -14.69 15.87 -15.32
N LYS A 116 -15.52 16.84 -15.71
CA LYS A 116 -16.84 17.08 -15.08
C LYS A 116 -17.75 15.85 -15.16
N LEU A 117 -17.81 15.21 -16.32
CA LEU A 117 -18.62 14.01 -16.53
C LEU A 117 -18.10 12.83 -15.71
N CYS A 118 -16.77 12.65 -15.61
CA CYS A 118 -16.20 11.63 -14.75
C CYS A 118 -16.51 11.89 -13.27
N VAL A 119 -16.39 13.15 -12.79
CA VAL A 119 -16.78 13.52 -11.41
C VAL A 119 -18.26 13.23 -11.17
N ALA A 120 -19.15 13.68 -12.08
CA ALA A 120 -20.58 13.48 -11.96
C ALA A 120 -20.95 11.99 -11.98
N GLY A 121 -20.36 11.21 -12.89
CA GLY A 121 -20.55 9.76 -12.96
C GLY A 121 -20.07 9.04 -11.70
N LEU A 122 -18.89 9.42 -11.18
CA LEU A 122 -18.37 8.87 -9.93
C LEU A 122 -19.27 9.24 -8.74
N ALA A 123 -19.72 10.49 -8.65
CA ALA A 123 -20.63 10.94 -7.60
C ALA A 123 -21.99 10.22 -7.69
N ALA A 124 -22.53 10.00 -8.90
CA ALA A 124 -23.77 9.25 -9.08
C ALA A 124 -23.63 7.78 -8.64
N VAL A 125 -22.57 7.08 -9.08
CA VAL A 125 -22.33 5.68 -8.71
C VAL A 125 -22.13 5.55 -7.20
N THR A 126 -21.25 6.37 -6.61
CA THR A 126 -20.99 6.31 -5.16
C THR A 126 -22.19 6.79 -4.34
N GLY A 127 -22.97 7.76 -4.85
CA GLY A 127 -24.24 8.20 -4.25
C GLY A 127 -25.29 7.09 -4.21
N VAL A 128 -25.45 6.36 -5.32
CA VAL A 128 -26.35 5.17 -5.35
C VAL A 128 -25.87 4.11 -4.36
N LEU A 129 -24.56 3.84 -4.29
CA LEU A 129 -24.01 2.89 -3.32
C LEU A 129 -24.27 3.32 -1.87
N VAL A 130 -24.19 4.62 -1.57
CA VAL A 130 -24.53 5.15 -0.24
C VAL A 130 -26.01 4.96 0.04
N ILE A 131 -26.91 5.33 -0.88
CA ILE A 131 -28.36 5.17 -0.69
C ILE A 131 -28.73 3.71 -0.46
N LEU A 132 -28.17 2.79 -1.26
CA LEU A 132 -28.40 1.35 -1.07
C LEU A 132 -27.80 0.83 0.24
N GLY A 133 -26.63 1.34 0.61
CA GLY A 133 -25.97 1.00 1.88
C GLY A 133 -26.75 1.50 3.09
N GLU A 134 -27.23 2.76 3.07
CA GLU A 134 -28.07 3.32 4.13
C GLU A 134 -29.41 2.57 4.25
N LEU A 135 -30.02 2.23 3.11
CA LEU A 135 -31.24 1.41 3.12
C LEU A 135 -30.98 0.02 3.73
N ALA A 136 -29.85 -0.61 3.37
CA ALA A 136 -29.48 -1.90 3.94
C ALA A 136 -29.24 -1.80 5.46
N VAL A 137 -28.50 -0.78 5.90
CA VAL A 137 -28.26 -0.54 7.34
C VAL A 137 -29.57 -0.26 8.06
N PHE A 138 -30.45 0.58 7.48
CA PHE A 138 -31.77 0.86 8.06
C PHE A 138 -32.61 -0.42 8.22
N LEU A 139 -32.66 -1.27 7.20
CA LEU A 139 -33.39 -2.54 7.26
C LEU A 139 -32.79 -3.49 8.31
N LEU A 140 -31.45 -3.54 8.42
CA LEU A 140 -30.76 -4.34 9.43
C LEU A 140 -31.04 -3.81 10.84
N MET A 141 -31.13 -2.52 11.04
CA MET A 141 -31.47 -1.89 12.33
C MET A 141 -32.91 -2.17 12.80
N GLN A 142 -33.82 -2.55 11.89
CA GLN A 142 -35.17 -2.96 12.26
C GLN A 142 -35.23 -4.38 12.87
N HIS A 143 -34.14 -5.13 12.81
CA HIS A 143 -34.08 -6.47 13.37
C HIS A 143 -33.59 -6.43 14.82
N ASP A 144 -34.44 -6.88 15.76
CA ASP A 144 -34.20 -6.82 17.22
C ASP A 144 -33.11 -7.78 17.73
N GLY A 145 -32.51 -8.59 16.84
CA GLY A 145 -31.54 -9.63 17.22
C GLY A 145 -30.07 -9.14 17.33
N TRP A 146 -29.79 -7.86 17.10
CA TRP A 146 -28.42 -7.36 17.18
C TRP A 146 -27.97 -7.12 18.61
N SER A 147 -26.77 -7.63 18.94
CA SER A 147 -26.06 -7.25 20.18
C SER A 147 -25.72 -5.75 20.19
N GLU A 148 -25.36 -5.21 21.36
CA GLU A 148 -24.87 -3.84 21.48
C GLU A 148 -23.72 -3.52 20.50
N LYS A 149 -22.75 -4.44 20.41
CA LYS A 149 -21.64 -4.36 19.44
C LYS A 149 -22.16 -4.25 18.00
N GLY A 150 -23.17 -5.02 17.63
CA GLY A 150 -23.79 -5.01 16.30
C GLY A 150 -24.52 -3.70 16.02
N GLN A 151 -25.32 -3.21 16.98
CA GLN A 151 -26.04 -1.93 16.88
C GLN A 151 -25.08 -0.75 16.69
N LEU A 152 -23.99 -0.71 17.47
CA LEU A 152 -22.94 0.32 17.32
C LEU A 152 -22.23 0.23 15.95
N ALA A 153 -21.96 -0.97 15.46
CA ALA A 153 -21.34 -1.16 14.14
C ALA A 153 -22.26 -0.64 13.02
N LEU A 154 -23.56 -0.93 13.08
CA LEU A 154 -24.55 -0.40 12.15
C LEU A 154 -24.64 1.13 12.24
N LEU A 155 -24.70 1.69 13.46
CA LEU A 155 -24.73 3.14 13.67
C LEU A 155 -23.50 3.83 13.08
N TYR A 156 -22.29 3.35 13.39
CA TYR A 156 -21.07 3.96 12.86
C TYR A 156 -20.94 3.77 11.36
N THR A 157 -21.43 2.65 10.81
CA THR A 157 -21.50 2.45 9.36
C THR A 157 -22.41 3.50 8.72
N ALA A 158 -23.64 3.68 9.22
CA ALA A 158 -24.55 4.71 8.72
C ALA A 158 -23.92 6.11 8.78
N VAL A 159 -23.38 6.51 9.92
CA VAL A 159 -22.76 7.84 10.08
C VAL A 159 -21.59 8.04 9.09
N MET A 160 -20.79 7.00 8.81
CA MET A 160 -19.59 7.12 7.98
C MET A 160 -19.81 6.80 6.50
N LEU A 161 -20.91 6.17 6.11
CA LEU A 161 -21.19 5.83 4.70
C LEU A 161 -21.17 7.07 3.77
N PRO A 162 -21.71 8.26 4.16
CA PRO A 162 -21.63 9.47 3.36
C PRO A 162 -20.21 9.96 3.06
N TYR A 163 -19.19 9.49 3.80
CA TYR A 163 -17.79 9.78 3.50
C TYR A 163 -17.31 9.15 2.19
N LEU A 164 -17.98 8.08 1.71
CA LEU A 164 -17.58 7.34 0.50
C LEU A 164 -17.53 8.23 -0.76
N PRO A 165 -18.59 8.96 -1.19
CA PRO A 165 -18.52 9.86 -2.34
C PRO A 165 -17.53 11.01 -2.13
N LEU A 166 -17.35 11.47 -0.89
CA LEU A 166 -16.44 12.57 -0.57
C LEU A 166 -14.98 12.13 -0.83
N VAL A 167 -14.57 10.98 -0.30
CA VAL A 167 -13.20 10.48 -0.47
C VAL A 167 -12.88 10.07 -1.90
N CYS A 168 -13.85 9.51 -2.64
CA CYS A 168 -13.71 9.21 -4.06
C CYS A 168 -13.57 10.50 -4.89
N GLY A 169 -14.35 11.54 -4.57
CA GLY A 169 -14.24 12.88 -5.17
C GLY A 169 -12.87 13.51 -4.90
N VAL A 170 -12.37 13.43 -3.67
CA VAL A 170 -11.01 13.88 -3.29
C VAL A 170 -9.94 13.19 -4.14
N ALA A 171 -10.01 11.86 -4.27
CA ALA A 171 -9.06 11.09 -5.08
C ALA A 171 -9.10 11.51 -6.56
N PHE A 172 -10.29 11.73 -7.10
CA PHE A 172 -10.48 12.18 -8.47
C PHE A 172 -9.91 13.59 -8.71
N LEU A 173 -10.27 14.56 -7.87
CA LEU A 173 -9.75 15.92 -7.99
C LEU A 173 -8.24 15.99 -7.81
N ALA A 174 -7.67 15.14 -6.94
CA ALA A 174 -6.23 14.99 -6.82
C ALA A 174 -5.60 14.49 -8.12
N ALA A 175 -6.22 13.55 -8.84
CA ALA A 175 -5.74 13.07 -10.14
C ALA A 175 -5.77 14.19 -11.21
N VAL A 176 -6.82 15.02 -11.24
CA VAL A 176 -6.86 16.20 -12.10
C VAL A 176 -5.71 17.15 -11.79
N LEU A 177 -5.48 17.48 -10.51
CA LEU A 177 -4.39 18.35 -10.08
C LEU A 177 -3.00 17.79 -10.44
N GLN A 178 -2.81 16.47 -10.37
CA GLN A 178 -1.55 15.81 -10.76
C GLN A 178 -1.21 16.08 -12.24
N VAL A 179 -2.19 16.01 -13.16
CA VAL A 179 -1.99 16.33 -14.58
C VAL A 179 -1.64 17.81 -14.79
N HIS A 180 -1.99 18.67 -13.84
CA HIS A 180 -1.61 20.08 -13.84
C HIS A 180 -0.36 20.38 -13.02
N GLY A 181 0.44 19.36 -12.67
CA GLY A 181 1.69 19.51 -11.92
C GLY A 181 1.50 19.88 -10.44
N ARG A 182 0.29 19.77 -9.90
CA ARG A 182 -0.05 20.12 -8.51
C ARG A 182 -0.26 18.87 -7.67
N PHE A 183 0.81 18.32 -7.12
CA PHE A 183 0.78 17.08 -6.34
C PHE A 183 0.48 17.30 -4.85
N GLY A 184 0.81 18.48 -4.31
CA GLY A 184 0.73 18.81 -2.88
C GLY A 184 -0.66 18.60 -2.26
N PRO A 185 -1.75 19.17 -2.81
CA PRO A 185 -3.08 19.07 -2.20
C PRO A 185 -3.57 17.63 -2.03
N GLY A 186 -3.36 16.77 -3.05
CA GLY A 186 -3.74 15.36 -2.97
C GLY A 186 -2.93 14.59 -1.92
N ALA A 187 -1.62 14.88 -1.80
CA ALA A 187 -0.76 14.25 -0.81
C ALA A 187 -1.04 14.73 0.63
N ALA A 188 -1.52 15.97 0.81
CA ALA A 188 -1.83 16.55 2.10
C ALA A 188 -3.26 16.21 2.61
N ALA A 189 -4.19 15.86 1.72
CA ALA A 189 -5.57 15.57 2.10
C ALA A 189 -5.70 14.54 3.24
N PRO A 190 -4.97 13.42 3.30
CA PRO A 190 -5.06 12.48 4.42
C PRO A 190 -4.63 13.07 5.77
N VAL A 191 -3.76 14.08 5.78
CA VAL A 191 -3.34 14.77 7.02
C VAL A 191 -4.54 15.45 7.68
N LEU A 192 -5.39 16.11 6.89
CA LEU A 192 -6.61 16.77 7.40
C LEU A 192 -7.56 15.77 8.08
N LEU A 193 -7.77 14.60 7.48
CA LEU A 193 -8.57 13.52 8.08
C LEU A 193 -7.97 13.07 9.42
N ASN A 194 -6.66 12.81 9.45
CA ASN A 194 -6.00 12.34 10.65
C ASN A 194 -6.10 13.37 11.78
N LEU A 195 -5.89 14.66 11.49
CA LEU A 195 -5.98 15.74 12.47
C LEU A 195 -7.43 15.90 12.99
N ALA A 196 -8.44 15.80 12.10
CA ALA A 196 -9.84 15.86 12.53
C ALA A 196 -10.21 14.71 13.46
N MET A 197 -9.76 13.48 13.15
CA MET A 197 -10.00 12.32 14.03
C MET A 197 -9.26 12.46 15.37
N ILE A 198 -8.01 12.97 15.38
CA ILE A 198 -7.27 13.25 16.62
C ILE A 198 -8.03 14.27 17.46
N ALA A 199 -8.44 15.39 16.86
CA ALA A 199 -9.17 16.45 17.57
C ALA A 199 -10.49 15.92 18.17
N ALA A 200 -11.26 15.15 17.39
CA ALA A 200 -12.51 14.55 17.87
C ALA A 200 -12.29 13.53 18.98
N ALA A 201 -11.28 12.68 18.87
CA ALA A 201 -10.93 11.72 19.92
C ALA A 201 -10.46 12.41 21.21
N THR A 202 -9.60 13.43 21.09
CA THR A 202 -9.13 14.22 22.23
C THR A 202 -10.28 14.94 22.90
N LEU A 203 -11.21 15.52 22.14
CA LEU A 203 -12.42 16.14 22.66
C LEU A 203 -13.31 15.12 23.40
N GLY A 204 -13.50 13.92 22.80
CA GLY A 204 -14.25 12.84 23.42
C GLY A 204 -13.67 12.42 24.78
N ILE A 205 -12.35 12.25 24.86
CA ILE A 205 -11.65 11.95 26.12
C ILE A 205 -11.79 13.10 27.13
N ALA A 206 -11.60 14.35 26.69
CA ALA A 206 -11.62 15.52 27.58
C ALA A 206 -13.01 15.83 28.12
N THR A 207 -14.08 15.51 27.40
CA THR A 207 -15.47 15.73 27.84
C THR A 207 -15.99 14.65 28.80
N SER A 208 -15.16 13.65 29.13
CA SER A 208 -15.51 12.50 30.00
C SER A 208 -16.79 11.76 29.55
N ARG A 209 -17.08 11.80 28.25
CA ARG A 209 -18.19 11.06 27.67
C ARG A 209 -17.83 9.58 27.57
N ASP A 210 -18.86 8.74 27.58
CA ASP A 210 -18.69 7.31 27.37
C ASP A 210 -18.06 7.00 25.99
N GLN A 211 -17.47 5.82 25.85
CA GLN A 211 -16.79 5.43 24.60
C GLN A 211 -17.69 5.48 23.36
N PRO A 212 -18.98 5.05 23.38
CA PRO A 212 -19.88 5.16 22.24
C PRO A 212 -20.08 6.60 21.74
N HIS A 213 -20.24 7.57 22.64
CA HIS A 213 -20.35 8.98 22.26
C HIS A 213 -19.04 9.51 21.66
N ALA A 214 -17.89 9.17 22.24
CA ALA A 214 -16.59 9.56 21.69
C ALA A 214 -16.40 8.97 20.28
N ALA A 215 -16.77 7.71 20.04
CA ALA A 215 -16.69 7.07 18.72
C ALA A 215 -17.66 7.74 17.72
N THR A 216 -18.86 8.14 18.14
CA THR A 216 -19.80 8.88 17.29
C THR A 216 -19.23 10.24 16.88
N LEU A 217 -18.60 10.98 17.81
CA LEU A 217 -17.93 12.25 17.49
C LEU A 217 -16.83 12.05 16.44
N ILE A 218 -16.05 10.97 16.56
CA ILE A 218 -14.99 10.65 15.58
C ILE A 218 -15.60 10.26 14.24
N ALA A 219 -16.68 9.47 14.22
CA ALA A 219 -17.38 9.09 12.99
C ALA A 219 -17.93 10.32 12.24
N VAL A 220 -18.52 11.26 12.96
CA VAL A 220 -18.97 12.56 12.39
C VAL A 220 -17.77 13.38 11.88
N ALA A 221 -16.67 13.43 12.64
CA ALA A 221 -15.46 14.15 12.24
C ALA A 221 -14.84 13.57 10.96
N VAL A 222 -14.96 12.27 10.69
CA VAL A 222 -14.55 11.65 9.41
C VAL A 222 -15.32 12.26 8.24
N VAL A 223 -16.64 12.41 8.36
CA VAL A 223 -17.48 12.99 7.30
C VAL A 223 -17.18 14.48 7.13
N LEU A 224 -17.08 15.24 8.23
CA LEU A 224 -16.75 16.67 8.19
C LEU A 224 -15.35 16.90 7.58
N ALA A 225 -14.38 16.06 7.92
CA ALA A 225 -13.05 16.10 7.29
C ALA A 225 -13.13 15.81 5.79
N GLY A 226 -13.95 14.84 5.38
CA GLY A 226 -14.20 14.53 3.97
C GLY A 226 -14.81 15.71 3.21
N LEU A 227 -15.79 16.39 3.78
CA LEU A 227 -16.35 17.62 3.23
C LEU A 227 -15.28 18.72 3.10
N GLY A 228 -14.49 18.94 4.14
CA GLY A 228 -13.39 19.91 4.12
C GLY A 228 -12.33 19.59 3.07
N GLN A 229 -11.93 18.30 2.95
CA GLN A 229 -11.01 17.83 1.92
C GLN A 229 -11.57 18.07 0.52
N LEU A 230 -12.81 17.67 0.28
CA LEU A 230 -13.46 17.82 -1.03
C LEU A 230 -13.61 19.30 -1.40
N ALA A 231 -14.06 20.13 -0.48
CA ALA A 231 -14.19 21.57 -0.69
C ALA A 231 -12.81 22.19 -1.03
N TRP A 232 -11.78 21.90 -0.24
CA TRP A 232 -10.43 22.39 -0.50
C TRP A 232 -9.91 22.01 -1.88
N LEU A 233 -10.01 20.72 -2.26
CA LEU A 233 -9.56 20.26 -3.57
C LEU A 233 -10.44 20.83 -4.69
N PHE A 234 -11.75 20.95 -4.50
CA PHE A 234 -12.66 21.57 -5.46
C PHE A 234 -12.26 23.03 -5.74
N PHE A 235 -12.09 23.86 -4.71
CA PHE A 235 -11.66 25.24 -4.89
C PHE A 235 -10.29 25.37 -5.56
N THR A 236 -9.39 24.44 -5.30
CA THR A 236 -8.07 24.40 -5.95
C THR A 236 -8.14 23.97 -7.41
N THR A 237 -9.11 23.10 -7.76
CA THR A 237 -9.26 22.48 -9.09
C THR A 237 -10.23 23.25 -9.98
N ARG A 238 -11.17 24.04 -9.41
CA ARG A 238 -12.30 24.67 -10.13
C ARG A 238 -11.91 25.39 -11.42
N LYS A 239 -10.78 26.10 -11.43
CA LYS A 239 -10.27 26.80 -12.61
C LYS A 239 -9.95 25.87 -13.79
N HIS A 240 -9.62 24.60 -13.53
CA HIS A 240 -9.34 23.60 -14.55
C HIS A 240 -10.62 22.88 -15.02
N LEU A 241 -11.73 23.07 -14.29
CA LEU A 241 -13.05 22.51 -14.61
C LEU A 241 -13.98 23.53 -15.26
N THR A 242 -13.75 24.86 -15.12
CA THR A 242 -14.65 25.91 -15.64
C THR A 242 -14.56 26.08 -17.16
N ALA A 243 -13.43 25.76 -17.78
CA ALA A 243 -13.28 25.78 -19.23
C ALA A 243 -14.17 24.69 -19.86
N GLY A 244 -15.01 25.06 -20.84
CA GLY A 244 -15.83 24.12 -21.62
C GLY A 244 -17.34 24.30 -21.45
N GLY A 245 -18.00 24.66 -22.53
CA GLY A 245 -19.47 24.72 -22.65
C GLY A 245 -20.14 23.33 -22.64
N PRO A 246 -21.46 23.24 -22.75
CA PRO A 246 -22.19 21.99 -22.86
C PRO A 246 -21.85 21.27 -24.17
N GLY A 247 -21.49 20.01 -24.11
CA GLY A 247 -21.25 19.14 -25.27
C GLY A 247 -20.85 17.74 -24.84
N PHE A 248 -21.59 16.72 -25.27
CA PHE A 248 -21.35 15.31 -24.94
C PHE A 248 -20.57 14.56 -26.03
N ALA A 249 -20.64 15.03 -27.28
CA ALA A 249 -20.19 14.28 -28.45
C ALA A 249 -18.70 13.91 -28.37
N ASP A 250 -17.85 14.89 -28.06
CA ASP A 250 -16.37 14.71 -28.06
C ASP A 250 -15.83 13.94 -26.84
N THR A 251 -16.65 13.75 -25.81
CA THR A 251 -16.26 13.11 -24.55
C THR A 251 -16.78 11.68 -24.41
N LYS A 252 -17.73 11.26 -25.26
CA LYS A 252 -18.37 9.94 -25.17
C LYS A 252 -17.39 8.77 -25.35
N ALA A 253 -16.50 8.86 -26.33
CA ALA A 253 -15.52 7.80 -26.61
C ALA A 253 -14.45 7.70 -25.48
N PRO A 254 -13.81 8.79 -25.01
CA PRO A 254 -12.92 8.76 -23.85
C PRO A 254 -13.60 8.28 -22.57
N LEU A 255 -14.85 8.66 -22.32
CA LEU A 255 -15.61 8.23 -21.13
C LEU A 255 -15.84 6.71 -21.15
N LYS A 256 -16.33 6.17 -22.29
CA LYS A 256 -16.49 4.73 -22.48
C LYS A 256 -15.17 3.98 -22.30
N LYS A 257 -14.08 4.48 -22.89
CA LYS A 257 -12.74 3.87 -22.75
C LYS A 257 -12.27 3.85 -21.29
N THR A 258 -12.44 4.96 -20.56
CA THR A 258 -12.08 5.05 -19.14
C THR A 258 -12.91 4.08 -18.29
N ALA A 259 -14.23 4.01 -18.51
CA ALA A 259 -15.11 3.09 -17.80
C ALA A 259 -14.75 1.61 -18.05
N LEU A 260 -14.44 1.24 -19.31
CA LEU A 260 -14.02 -0.11 -19.66
C LEU A 260 -12.66 -0.48 -19.05
N MET A 261 -11.74 0.47 -18.89
CA MET A 261 -10.45 0.24 -18.23
C MET A 261 -10.60 0.15 -16.71
N LEU A 262 -11.50 0.95 -16.14
CA LEU A 262 -11.68 1.04 -14.69
C LEU A 262 -12.21 -0.28 -14.10
N GLY A 263 -13.17 -0.94 -14.74
CA GLY A 263 -13.80 -2.17 -14.25
C GLY A 263 -12.80 -3.28 -13.91
N PRO A 264 -11.99 -3.77 -14.87
CA PRO A 264 -10.97 -4.81 -14.59
C PRO A 264 -9.93 -4.38 -13.55
N MET A 265 -9.55 -3.10 -13.51
CA MET A 265 -8.60 -2.58 -12.53
C MET A 265 -9.18 -2.57 -11.12
N LEU A 266 -10.45 -2.15 -10.97
CA LEU A 266 -11.15 -2.22 -9.69
C LEU A 266 -11.29 -3.66 -9.20
N LEU A 267 -11.65 -4.60 -10.08
CA LEU A 267 -11.73 -6.03 -9.74
C LEU A 267 -10.38 -6.57 -9.25
N GLY A 268 -9.28 -6.23 -9.93
CA GLY A 268 -7.94 -6.65 -9.51
C GLY A 268 -7.54 -6.12 -8.12
N LEU A 269 -7.87 -4.86 -7.82
CA LEU A 269 -7.60 -4.26 -6.51
C LEU A 269 -8.59 -4.75 -5.44
N ALA A 270 -9.84 -5.03 -5.82
CA ALA A 270 -10.87 -5.53 -4.88
C ALA A 270 -10.48 -6.87 -4.25
N VAL A 271 -9.81 -7.74 -4.97
CA VAL A 271 -9.36 -9.05 -4.45
C VAL A 271 -8.56 -8.90 -3.16
N PHE A 272 -7.61 -7.95 -3.12
CA PHE A 272 -6.82 -7.68 -1.91
C PHE A 272 -7.65 -7.04 -0.79
N GLN A 273 -8.58 -6.15 -1.15
CA GLN A 273 -9.41 -5.48 -0.16
C GLN A 273 -10.47 -6.40 0.44
N LEU A 274 -10.99 -7.35 -0.35
CA LEU A 274 -11.92 -8.37 0.13
C LEU A 274 -11.29 -9.27 1.18
N ASN A 275 -10.00 -9.62 1.04
CA ASN A 275 -9.30 -10.40 2.04
C ASN A 275 -9.32 -9.71 3.42
N ALA A 276 -8.95 -8.42 3.48
CA ALA A 276 -8.99 -7.64 4.72
C ALA A 276 -10.42 -7.48 5.28
N LEU A 277 -11.42 -7.38 4.40
CA LEU A 277 -12.83 -7.36 4.80
C LEU A 277 -13.25 -8.69 5.45
N PHE A 278 -12.91 -9.83 4.84
CA PHE A 278 -13.23 -11.15 5.40
C PHE A 278 -12.55 -11.38 6.74
N ASP A 279 -11.28 -11.01 6.90
CA ASP A 279 -10.56 -11.10 8.17
C ASP A 279 -11.31 -10.30 9.27
N ALA A 280 -11.74 -9.07 8.94
CA ALA A 280 -12.47 -8.22 9.88
C ALA A 280 -13.88 -8.77 10.20
N LEU A 281 -14.61 -9.28 9.20
CA LEU A 281 -15.93 -9.89 9.40
C LEU A 281 -15.84 -11.15 10.27
N LEU A 282 -14.87 -12.04 10.01
CA LEU A 282 -14.64 -13.22 10.85
C LEU A 282 -14.29 -12.81 12.28
N ALA A 283 -13.37 -11.86 12.46
CA ALA A 283 -13.00 -11.34 13.77
C ALA A 283 -14.19 -10.70 14.50
N PHE A 284 -15.09 -10.01 13.78
CA PHE A 284 -16.25 -9.35 14.35
C PHE A 284 -17.35 -10.35 14.77
N PHE A 285 -17.75 -11.24 13.86
CA PHE A 285 -18.89 -12.14 14.10
C PHE A 285 -18.55 -13.33 15.00
N LEU A 286 -17.27 -13.75 15.02
CA LEU A 286 -16.82 -14.85 15.87
C LEU A 286 -16.30 -14.40 17.23
N ALA A 287 -16.26 -13.10 17.52
CA ALA A 287 -15.98 -12.55 18.85
C ALA A 287 -17.28 -12.45 19.67
N PRO A 288 -17.19 -12.59 21.02
CA PRO A 288 -18.35 -12.43 21.89
C PRO A 288 -19.01 -11.06 21.71
N PRO A 289 -20.31 -10.95 21.93
CA PRO A 289 -21.02 -9.68 21.84
C PRO A 289 -20.68 -8.71 22.98
N SER A 290 -20.20 -9.21 24.11
CA SER A 290 -19.76 -8.44 25.28
C SER A 290 -18.46 -9.02 25.85
N PRO A 291 -17.61 -8.22 26.52
CA PRO A 291 -16.38 -8.70 27.16
C PRO A 291 -16.61 -9.76 28.25
N ASP A 292 -17.77 -9.73 28.90
CA ASP A 292 -18.13 -10.65 29.98
C ASP A 292 -18.61 -12.02 29.49
N GLN A 293 -18.77 -12.18 28.18
CA GLN A 293 -19.21 -13.42 27.55
C GLN A 293 -18.06 -14.15 26.88
N THR A 294 -18.11 -15.48 26.93
CA THR A 294 -17.15 -16.35 26.23
C THR A 294 -17.74 -17.01 24.99
N THR A 295 -19.06 -16.87 24.79
CA THR A 295 -19.79 -17.47 23.69
C THR A 295 -20.25 -16.44 22.68
N THR A 296 -20.41 -16.87 21.44
CA THR A 296 -21.04 -16.08 20.36
C THR A 296 -22.14 -16.90 19.71
N THR A 297 -23.10 -16.23 19.10
CA THR A 297 -24.20 -16.87 18.35
C THR A 297 -24.11 -16.46 16.88
N LEU A 298 -24.03 -17.45 16.00
CA LEU A 298 -24.03 -17.25 14.55
C LEU A 298 -25.07 -18.16 13.91
N ALA A 299 -25.96 -17.59 13.12
CA ALA A 299 -27.06 -18.35 12.44
C ALA A 299 -27.91 -19.20 13.39
N GLY A 300 -28.14 -18.75 14.62
CA GLY A 300 -28.91 -19.45 15.64
C GLY A 300 -28.16 -20.51 16.46
N TYR A 301 -26.89 -20.78 16.14
CA TYR A 301 -26.03 -21.70 16.91
C TYR A 301 -25.12 -20.91 17.85
N THR A 302 -25.15 -21.26 19.13
CA THR A 302 -24.27 -20.69 20.17
C THR A 302 -23.12 -21.64 20.44
N PHE A 303 -21.89 -21.09 20.40
CA PHE A 303 -20.66 -21.85 20.60
C PHE A 303 -19.62 -20.98 21.32
N GLU A 304 -18.57 -21.61 21.83
CA GLU A 304 -17.46 -20.89 22.45
C GLU A 304 -16.73 -20.03 21.41
N ALA A 305 -16.55 -18.74 21.70
CA ALA A 305 -15.98 -17.78 20.76
C ALA A 305 -14.47 -18.04 20.59
N PRO A 306 -13.99 -18.27 19.34
CA PRO A 306 -12.57 -18.53 19.10
C PRO A 306 -11.70 -17.30 19.25
N VAL A 307 -12.27 -16.09 19.25
CA VAL A 307 -11.56 -14.82 19.38
C VAL A 307 -12.20 -13.97 20.48
N GLN A 308 -11.42 -13.07 21.06
CA GLN A 308 -11.90 -12.17 22.12
C GLN A 308 -12.48 -10.89 21.53
N THR A 309 -13.33 -10.19 22.29
CA THR A 309 -13.79 -8.84 21.97
C THR A 309 -12.58 -7.91 21.74
N GLY A 310 -12.67 -6.98 20.80
CA GLY A 310 -11.54 -6.15 20.38
C GLY A 310 -10.67 -6.77 19.29
N ALA A 311 -11.07 -7.90 18.69
CA ALA A 311 -10.28 -8.60 17.68
C ALA A 311 -10.10 -7.79 16.39
N VAL A 312 -11.14 -7.08 15.92
CA VAL A 312 -11.05 -6.22 14.72
C VAL A 312 -10.07 -5.07 14.96
N ALA A 313 -10.17 -4.42 16.12
CA ALA A 313 -9.27 -3.34 16.50
C ALA A 313 -7.82 -3.83 16.62
N ALA A 314 -7.61 -4.98 17.26
CA ALA A 314 -6.30 -5.60 17.41
C ALA A 314 -5.64 -5.91 16.07
N LEU A 315 -6.38 -6.45 15.09
CA LEU A 315 -5.91 -6.67 13.72
C LEU A 315 -5.51 -5.36 13.05
N GLN A 316 -6.33 -4.31 13.17
CA GLN A 316 -6.06 -3.00 12.55
C GLN A 316 -4.78 -2.36 13.11
N TRP A 317 -4.58 -2.38 14.43
CA TRP A 317 -3.39 -1.82 15.04
C TRP A 317 -2.13 -2.65 14.76
N ALA A 318 -2.23 -3.98 14.80
CA ALA A 318 -1.13 -4.85 14.40
C ALA A 318 -0.72 -4.64 12.93
N GLN A 319 -1.71 -4.48 12.02
CA GLN A 319 -1.43 -4.20 10.61
C GLN A 319 -0.64 -2.89 10.42
N ARG A 320 -0.90 -1.86 11.21
CA ARG A 320 -0.14 -0.60 11.12
C ARG A 320 1.35 -0.78 11.40
N LEU A 321 1.68 -1.60 12.38
CA LEU A 321 3.06 -1.81 12.79
C LEU A 321 3.90 -2.51 11.71
N TYR A 322 3.37 -3.54 11.04
CA TYR A 322 4.14 -4.18 9.97
C TYR A 322 4.08 -3.42 8.62
N GLN A 323 3.02 -2.65 8.35
CA GLN A 323 2.93 -1.85 7.13
C GLN A 323 3.96 -0.73 7.08
N PHE A 324 4.44 -0.25 8.23
CA PHE A 324 5.46 0.80 8.27
C PHE A 324 6.79 0.35 7.64
N PRO A 325 7.47 -0.72 8.12
CA PRO A 325 8.69 -1.20 7.48
C PRO A 325 8.48 -1.67 6.04
N LEU A 326 7.35 -2.31 5.74
CA LEU A 326 7.01 -2.72 4.39
C LEU A 326 6.90 -1.54 3.43
N GLY A 327 6.24 -0.46 3.84
CA GLY A 327 6.05 0.73 3.02
C GLY A 327 7.33 1.51 2.77
N VAL A 328 8.20 1.61 3.79
CA VAL A 328 9.48 2.34 3.71
C VAL A 328 10.49 1.57 2.85
N PHE A 329 10.57 0.27 3.01
CA PHE A 329 11.64 -0.53 2.39
C PHE A 329 11.15 -1.38 1.21
N GLY A 330 10.09 -2.17 1.39
CA GLY A 330 9.64 -3.12 0.37
C GLY A 330 9.06 -2.45 -0.87
N ILE A 331 8.09 -1.54 -0.68
CA ILE A 331 7.42 -0.85 -1.79
C ILE A 331 8.35 0.15 -2.46
N ALA A 332 9.16 0.88 -1.69
CA ALA A 332 10.09 1.86 -2.23
C ALA A 332 11.14 1.21 -3.13
N LEU A 333 11.76 0.10 -2.66
CA LEU A 333 12.77 -0.63 -3.41
C LEU A 333 12.19 -1.23 -4.70
N ALA A 334 11.03 -1.88 -4.62
CA ALA A 334 10.37 -2.43 -5.80
C ALA A 334 9.99 -1.34 -6.82
N THR A 335 9.66 -0.11 -6.35
CA THR A 335 9.37 1.04 -7.23
C THR A 335 10.64 1.56 -7.89
N ALA A 336 11.76 1.61 -7.16
CA ALA A 336 13.03 2.10 -7.69
C ALA A 336 13.64 1.15 -8.75
N ILE A 337 13.45 -0.17 -8.60
CA ILE A 337 13.99 -1.17 -9.53
C ILE A 337 13.12 -1.32 -10.79
N PHE A 338 11.82 -1.03 -10.71
CA PHE A 338 10.88 -1.27 -11.82
C PHE A 338 11.27 -0.62 -13.16
N PRO A 339 11.72 0.65 -13.25
CA PRO A 339 12.16 1.24 -14.51
C PRO A 339 13.33 0.49 -15.15
N ALA A 340 14.29 0.03 -14.35
CA ALA A 340 15.43 -0.76 -14.84
C ALA A 340 14.98 -2.13 -15.37
N LEU A 341 14.07 -2.82 -14.67
CA LEU A 341 13.45 -4.06 -15.14
C LEU A 341 12.69 -3.85 -16.45
N ALA A 342 11.88 -2.79 -16.55
CA ALA A 342 11.12 -2.49 -17.75
C ALA A 342 12.02 -2.17 -18.96
N ALA A 343 13.08 -1.37 -18.74
CA ALA A 343 14.06 -1.05 -19.76
C ALA A 343 14.83 -2.30 -20.23
N ALA A 344 15.21 -3.18 -19.31
CA ALA A 344 15.88 -4.43 -19.62
C ALA A 344 14.97 -5.43 -20.37
N ALA A 345 13.66 -5.46 -20.04
CA ALA A 345 12.67 -6.29 -20.72
C ALA A 345 12.37 -5.80 -22.15
N ALA A 346 12.45 -4.49 -22.41
CA ALA A 346 12.19 -3.89 -23.72
C ALA A 346 13.33 -4.10 -24.73
N LYS A 347 14.55 -4.35 -24.28
CA LYS A 347 15.70 -4.62 -25.14
C LYS A 347 15.60 -6.04 -25.70
N LYS A 348 15.18 -6.18 -26.97
CA LYS A 348 15.36 -7.42 -27.72
C LYS A 348 16.85 -7.62 -27.99
N PRO A 349 17.44 -8.81 -27.76
CA PRO A 349 18.82 -9.05 -28.15
C PRO A 349 18.89 -8.94 -29.69
N THR A 350 19.59 -7.94 -30.20
CA THR A 350 19.91 -7.84 -31.60
C THR A 350 20.93 -8.94 -31.93
N LEU A 351 20.80 -9.58 -33.11
CA LEU A 351 21.70 -10.63 -33.57
C LEU A 351 23.20 -10.23 -33.57
N SER A 352 23.48 -8.93 -33.59
CA SER A 352 24.81 -8.34 -33.51
C SER A 352 25.43 -8.38 -32.09
N GLU A 353 24.64 -8.50 -31.01
CA GLU A 353 25.13 -8.45 -29.65
C GLU A 353 25.52 -9.81 -29.05
N ARG A 354 25.38 -10.91 -29.83
CA ARG A 354 25.85 -12.25 -29.41
C ARG A 354 27.37 -12.38 -29.29
N GLY A 355 28.11 -11.38 -29.69
CA GLY A 355 29.58 -11.41 -29.73
C GLY A 355 30.35 -10.26 -29.15
N SER A 356 29.73 -9.18 -28.67
CA SER A 356 30.47 -7.97 -28.27
C SER A 356 29.90 -7.31 -27.04
N SER A 357 30.69 -7.32 -25.98
CA SER A 357 30.68 -6.46 -24.77
C SER A 357 29.48 -6.53 -23.83
N PRO A 358 29.67 -6.86 -22.55
CA PRO A 358 28.63 -7.03 -21.54
C PRO A 358 28.24 -5.69 -20.89
N GLN A 359 27.75 -4.70 -21.64
CA GLN A 359 27.50 -3.36 -21.07
C GLN A 359 26.04 -3.01 -20.79
N SER A 360 25.09 -3.90 -21.05
CA SER A 360 23.69 -3.66 -20.66
C SER A 360 23.26 -4.72 -19.65
N PRO A 361 22.80 -4.35 -18.42
CA PRO A 361 22.30 -5.34 -17.49
C PRO A 361 21.14 -6.10 -18.12
N THR A 362 21.25 -7.42 -18.16
CA THR A 362 20.15 -8.27 -18.62
C THR A 362 19.00 -8.19 -17.62
N PHE A 363 17.78 -8.53 -18.05
CA PHE A 363 16.62 -8.58 -17.16
C PHE A 363 16.89 -9.47 -15.94
N LEU A 364 17.53 -10.64 -16.15
CA LEU A 364 17.91 -11.56 -15.07
C LEU A 364 18.88 -10.93 -14.08
N THR A 365 19.93 -10.25 -14.56
CA THR A 365 20.91 -9.58 -13.68
C THR A 365 20.23 -8.51 -12.80
N THR A 366 19.37 -7.69 -13.39
CA THR A 366 18.60 -6.67 -12.64
C THR A 366 17.65 -7.32 -11.62
N LEU A 367 16.99 -8.41 -12.00
CA LEU A 367 16.11 -9.17 -11.11
C LEU A 367 16.92 -9.79 -9.94
N HIS A 368 18.08 -10.41 -10.21
CA HIS A 368 18.96 -10.99 -9.19
C HIS A 368 19.42 -9.93 -8.18
N GLN A 369 19.86 -8.77 -8.65
CA GLN A 369 20.22 -7.64 -7.78
C GLN A 369 19.02 -7.18 -6.94
N GLY A 370 17.83 -7.09 -7.55
CA GLY A 370 16.58 -6.77 -6.88
C GLY A 370 16.22 -7.77 -5.79
N LEU A 371 16.29 -9.07 -6.07
CA LEU A 371 16.01 -10.14 -5.11
C LEU A 371 16.97 -10.11 -3.92
N ARG A 372 18.29 -9.97 -4.18
CA ARG A 372 19.32 -9.88 -3.16
C ARG A 372 19.11 -8.67 -2.25
N LEU A 373 18.87 -7.49 -2.84
CA LEU A 373 18.68 -6.25 -2.08
C LEU A 373 17.36 -6.27 -1.29
N THR A 374 16.29 -6.84 -1.88
CA THR A 374 15.01 -7.02 -1.18
C THR A 374 15.17 -7.94 0.02
N ALA A 375 15.87 -9.07 -0.11
CA ALA A 375 16.14 -9.96 1.00
C ALA A 375 16.98 -9.27 2.08
N PHE A 376 18.09 -8.62 1.67
CA PHE A 376 19.02 -7.95 2.58
C PHE A 376 18.33 -6.91 3.49
N ILE A 377 17.23 -6.31 3.03
CA ILE A 377 16.48 -5.34 3.82
C ILE A 377 15.28 -5.99 4.54
N ALA A 378 14.51 -6.82 3.82
CA ALA A 378 13.22 -7.30 4.32
C ALA A 378 13.33 -8.47 5.32
N VAL A 379 14.34 -9.33 5.18
CA VAL A 379 14.53 -10.46 6.13
C VAL A 379 14.93 -9.95 7.52
N PRO A 380 15.96 -9.08 7.68
CA PRO A 380 16.26 -8.52 8.98
C PRO A 380 15.14 -7.63 9.53
N ALA A 381 14.35 -6.96 8.67
CA ALA A 381 13.17 -6.21 9.11
C ALA A 381 12.08 -7.14 9.67
N SER A 382 11.88 -8.33 9.09
CA SER A 382 10.97 -9.36 9.61
C SER A 382 11.43 -9.83 11.01
N VAL A 383 12.70 -10.21 11.13
CA VAL A 383 13.28 -10.67 12.41
C VAL A 383 13.26 -9.55 13.45
N GLY A 384 13.66 -8.33 13.05
CA GLY A 384 13.65 -7.17 13.93
C GLY A 384 12.24 -6.87 14.46
N LEU A 385 11.22 -6.83 13.59
CA LEU A 385 9.84 -6.59 13.99
C LEU A 385 9.33 -7.68 14.96
N LEU A 386 9.69 -8.94 14.70
CA LEU A 386 9.35 -10.05 15.60
C LEU A 386 9.95 -9.88 17.00
N LEU A 387 11.18 -9.39 17.09
CA LEU A 387 11.89 -9.20 18.36
C LEU A 387 11.40 -7.98 19.13
N VAL A 388 11.09 -6.88 18.43
CA VAL A 388 10.66 -5.63 19.06
C VAL A 388 9.14 -5.48 19.19
N ARG A 389 8.34 -6.48 18.79
CA ARG A 389 6.88 -6.40 18.70
C ARG A 389 6.20 -5.89 19.95
N GLU A 390 6.65 -6.35 21.12
CA GLU A 390 6.04 -6.01 22.41
C GLU A 390 6.38 -4.59 22.85
N PRO A 391 7.66 -4.18 23.02
CA PRO A 391 8.00 -2.82 23.36
C PRO A 391 7.56 -1.81 22.29
N LEU A 392 7.54 -2.19 21.00
CA LEU A 392 7.01 -1.34 19.94
C LEU A 392 5.52 -1.08 20.11
N THR A 393 4.73 -2.11 20.41
CA THR A 393 3.29 -2.00 20.65
C THR A 393 3.02 -1.14 21.88
N ALA A 394 3.75 -1.39 22.98
CA ALA A 394 3.65 -0.63 24.21
C ALA A 394 3.95 0.86 23.98
N VAL A 395 5.07 1.17 23.36
CA VAL A 395 5.50 2.54 23.08
C VAL A 395 4.49 3.31 22.25
N ILE A 396 3.86 2.66 21.27
CA ILE A 396 2.94 3.35 20.34
C ILE A 396 1.53 3.44 20.94
N TYR A 397 1.02 2.38 21.58
CA TYR A 397 -0.40 2.27 21.90
C TYR A 397 -0.72 2.24 23.40
N GLN A 398 0.18 1.75 24.27
CA GLN A 398 -0.10 1.51 25.69
C GLN A 398 -0.25 2.81 26.45
N ARG A 399 -1.47 3.36 26.41
CA ARG A 399 -1.88 4.52 27.20
C ARG A 399 -3.39 4.63 27.27
N GLY A 400 -3.92 5.30 28.29
CA GLY A 400 -5.37 5.47 28.49
C GLY A 400 -6.08 4.13 28.67
N GLN A 401 -7.02 3.82 27.79
CA GLN A 401 -7.79 2.57 27.82
C GLN A 401 -7.03 1.35 27.26
N PHE A 402 -5.89 1.55 26.61
CA PHE A 402 -5.08 0.47 26.06
C PHE A 402 -4.14 -0.09 27.12
N THR A 403 -4.42 -1.31 27.58
CA THR A 403 -3.78 -1.97 28.73
C THR A 403 -2.54 -2.79 28.35
N ASP A 404 -1.83 -3.34 29.35
CA ASP A 404 -0.75 -4.31 29.16
C ASP A 404 -1.27 -5.59 28.47
N ALA A 405 -2.46 -6.06 28.85
CA ALA A 405 -3.09 -7.21 28.22
C ALA A 405 -3.37 -6.97 26.73
N ASP A 406 -3.82 -5.76 26.36
CA ASP A 406 -4.02 -5.36 24.97
C ASP A 406 -2.69 -5.32 24.20
N THR A 407 -1.62 -4.85 24.85
CA THR A 407 -0.26 -4.86 24.31
C THR A 407 0.17 -6.27 23.95
N ALA A 408 0.02 -7.23 24.86
CA ALA A 408 0.37 -8.62 24.64
C ALA A 408 -0.44 -9.24 23.49
N ARG A 409 -1.76 -8.95 23.42
CA ARG A 409 -2.65 -9.44 22.35
C ARG A 409 -2.24 -8.89 20.98
N VAL A 410 -2.01 -7.59 20.85
CA VAL A 410 -1.58 -6.96 19.59
C VAL A 410 -0.19 -7.44 19.20
N ALA A 411 0.75 -7.56 20.15
CA ALA A 411 2.09 -8.08 19.90
C ALA A 411 2.08 -9.52 19.38
N ALA A 412 1.18 -10.38 19.87
CA ALA A 412 0.99 -11.74 19.36
C ALA A 412 0.53 -11.74 17.89
N ILE A 413 -0.38 -10.83 17.52
CA ILE A 413 -0.84 -10.67 16.13
C ILE A 413 0.29 -10.14 15.24
N VAL A 414 1.06 -9.15 15.75
CA VAL A 414 2.24 -8.62 15.05
C VAL A 414 3.26 -9.72 14.78
N ALA A 415 3.46 -10.67 15.70
CA ALA A 415 4.33 -11.82 15.48
C ALA A 415 3.90 -12.63 14.25
N GLY A 416 2.61 -12.90 14.10
CA GLY A 416 2.07 -13.57 12.90
C GLY A 416 2.42 -12.84 11.61
N TYR A 417 2.16 -11.54 11.54
CA TYR A 417 2.48 -10.73 10.36
C TYR A 417 3.99 -10.57 10.11
N ALA A 418 4.79 -10.44 11.18
CA ALA A 418 6.23 -10.24 11.09
C ALA A 418 6.95 -11.38 10.36
N LEU A 419 6.44 -12.61 10.48
CA LEU A 419 6.99 -13.79 9.79
C LEU A 419 6.96 -13.66 8.27
N ALA A 420 6.10 -12.82 7.70
CA ALA A 420 5.91 -12.68 6.27
C ALA A 420 6.28 -11.30 5.70
N VAL A 421 6.85 -10.38 6.48
CA VAL A 421 7.26 -9.04 5.96
C VAL A 421 8.20 -9.18 4.76
N TRP A 422 9.15 -10.12 4.80
CA TRP A 422 10.02 -10.44 3.67
C TRP A 422 9.23 -10.94 2.45
N ALA A 423 8.21 -11.79 2.65
CA ALA A 423 7.41 -12.33 1.56
C ALA A 423 6.58 -11.23 0.88
N TYR A 424 6.00 -10.30 1.65
CA TYR A 424 5.31 -9.13 1.09
C TYR A 424 6.25 -8.27 0.22
N ALA A 425 7.49 -8.05 0.66
CA ALA A 425 8.47 -7.29 -0.12
C ALA A 425 8.82 -8.01 -1.44
N PHE A 426 9.03 -9.34 -1.39
CA PHE A 426 9.26 -10.16 -2.57
C PHE A 426 8.07 -10.13 -3.54
N MET A 427 6.83 -10.25 -3.03
CA MET A 427 5.62 -10.14 -3.85
C MET A 427 5.58 -8.84 -4.66
N HIS A 428 5.91 -7.71 -4.03
CA HIS A 428 5.95 -6.42 -4.72
C HIS A 428 6.97 -6.38 -5.84
N LEU A 429 8.16 -6.93 -5.63
CA LEU A 429 9.21 -7.01 -6.65
C LEU A 429 8.82 -7.96 -7.79
N LEU A 430 8.40 -9.19 -7.46
CA LEU A 430 8.05 -10.21 -8.43
C LEU A 430 6.85 -9.82 -9.30
N THR A 431 5.81 -9.22 -8.70
CA THR A 431 4.66 -8.69 -9.44
C THR A 431 5.09 -7.66 -10.48
N ARG A 432 6.03 -6.77 -10.13
CA ARG A 432 6.58 -5.79 -11.07
C ARG A 432 7.45 -6.41 -12.15
N ALA A 433 8.17 -7.48 -11.83
CA ALA A 433 8.90 -8.25 -12.83
C ALA A 433 7.95 -8.82 -13.89
N PHE A 434 6.80 -9.38 -13.50
CA PHE A 434 5.76 -9.82 -14.44
C PHE A 434 5.18 -8.65 -15.25
N TYR A 435 4.93 -7.49 -14.63
CA TYR A 435 4.42 -6.32 -15.35
C TYR A 435 5.43 -5.79 -16.38
N ALA A 436 6.73 -5.83 -16.07
CA ALA A 436 7.78 -5.50 -17.01
C ALA A 436 7.81 -6.45 -18.22
N LEU A 437 7.41 -7.72 -18.02
CA LEU A 437 7.24 -8.74 -19.06
C LEU A 437 5.85 -8.69 -19.75
N HIS A 438 5.05 -7.64 -19.52
CA HIS A 438 3.68 -7.44 -20.03
C HIS A 438 2.70 -8.56 -19.62
N ASP A 439 2.95 -9.23 -18.50
CA ASP A 439 2.11 -10.31 -17.97
C ASP A 439 1.42 -9.87 -16.67
N ALA A 440 0.22 -9.31 -16.78
CA ALA A 440 -0.63 -9.00 -15.63
C ALA A 440 -1.53 -10.19 -15.21
N LYS A 441 -1.69 -11.20 -16.07
CA LYS A 441 -2.62 -12.31 -15.82
C LYS A 441 -2.07 -13.29 -14.77
N THR A 442 -0.77 -13.60 -14.83
CA THR A 442 -0.14 -14.52 -13.89
C THR A 442 -0.20 -14.00 -12.45
N PRO A 443 0.23 -12.76 -12.12
CA PRO A 443 0.07 -12.21 -10.76
C PRO A 443 -1.38 -12.21 -10.27
N LEU A 444 -2.35 -11.90 -11.14
CA LEU A 444 -3.76 -11.92 -10.76
C LEU A 444 -4.23 -13.33 -10.35
N ARG A 445 -3.91 -14.35 -11.17
CA ARG A 445 -4.28 -15.76 -10.85
C ARG A 445 -3.64 -16.24 -9.57
N VAL A 446 -2.37 -15.91 -9.37
CA VAL A 446 -1.63 -16.25 -8.14
C VAL A 446 -2.23 -15.56 -6.93
N SER A 447 -2.62 -14.28 -7.06
CA SER A 447 -3.30 -13.54 -5.98
C SER A 447 -4.65 -14.15 -5.62
N LEU A 448 -5.44 -14.57 -6.61
CA LEU A 448 -6.73 -15.27 -6.36
C LEU A 448 -6.51 -16.59 -5.62
N ALA A 449 -5.51 -17.39 -6.02
CA ALA A 449 -5.16 -18.62 -5.31
C ALA A 449 -4.70 -18.35 -3.86
N ALA A 450 -3.92 -17.29 -3.65
CA ALA A 450 -3.47 -16.89 -2.32
C ALA A 450 -4.64 -16.43 -1.42
N VAL A 451 -5.61 -15.70 -1.97
CA VAL A 451 -6.83 -15.30 -1.23
C VAL A 451 -7.67 -16.52 -0.87
N ALA A 452 -7.86 -17.45 -1.80
CA ALA A 452 -8.59 -18.70 -1.51
C ALA A 452 -7.90 -19.50 -0.39
N LEU A 453 -6.57 -19.63 -0.45
CA LEU A 453 -5.78 -20.27 0.61
C LEU A 453 -5.93 -19.53 1.95
N ASN A 454 -5.84 -18.18 1.93
CA ASN A 454 -5.99 -17.37 3.13
C ASN A 454 -7.37 -17.59 3.79
N LEU A 455 -8.46 -17.54 3.02
CA LEU A 455 -9.81 -17.78 3.54
C LEU A 455 -9.94 -19.16 4.16
N THR A 456 -9.39 -20.19 3.52
CA THR A 456 -9.38 -21.56 4.06
C THR A 456 -8.60 -21.62 5.37
N LEU A 457 -7.40 -21.02 5.41
CA LEU A 457 -6.56 -21.00 6.61
C LEU A 457 -7.17 -20.16 7.73
N ASN A 458 -7.86 -19.06 7.42
CA ASN A 458 -8.60 -18.28 8.42
C ASN A 458 -9.62 -19.13 9.15
N LEU A 459 -10.44 -19.90 8.41
CA LEU A 459 -11.45 -20.77 8.99
C LEU A 459 -10.85 -21.92 9.80
N LEU A 460 -9.65 -22.38 9.46
CA LEU A 460 -8.97 -23.47 10.18
C LEU A 460 -8.19 -22.95 11.39
N LEU A 461 -7.43 -21.87 11.26
CA LEU A 461 -6.49 -21.40 12.28
C LEU A 461 -7.15 -20.48 13.33
N ILE A 462 -8.32 -19.93 13.05
CA ILE A 462 -9.02 -19.08 14.03
C ILE A 462 -9.42 -19.87 15.29
N TRP A 463 -9.74 -21.15 15.18
CA TRP A 463 -10.17 -22.00 16.29
C TRP A 463 -9.04 -22.32 17.29
N PRO A 464 -7.85 -22.79 16.85
CA PRO A 464 -6.77 -23.10 17.79
C PRO A 464 -5.95 -21.88 18.20
N LEU A 465 -5.90 -20.81 17.39
CA LEU A 465 -4.99 -19.68 17.60
C LEU A 465 -5.69 -18.34 17.82
N GLY A 466 -7.01 -18.28 17.66
CA GLY A 466 -7.77 -17.04 17.78
C GLY A 466 -7.35 -15.96 16.76
N THR A 467 -7.32 -14.70 17.21
CA THR A 467 -6.95 -13.56 16.34
C THR A 467 -5.53 -13.65 15.75
N PRO A 468 -4.48 -14.12 16.46
CA PRO A 468 -3.17 -14.42 15.86
C PRO A 468 -3.23 -15.43 14.71
N GLY A 469 -4.21 -16.36 14.71
CA GLY A 469 -4.45 -17.30 13.62
C GLY A 469 -4.78 -16.61 12.29
N LEU A 470 -5.56 -15.53 12.30
CA LEU A 470 -5.87 -14.73 11.10
C LEU A 470 -4.61 -14.04 10.54
N ALA A 471 -3.75 -13.53 11.42
CA ALA A 471 -2.47 -12.93 11.00
C ALA A 471 -1.53 -13.99 10.40
N LEU A 472 -1.46 -15.17 11.02
CA LEU A 472 -0.65 -16.29 10.53
C LEU A 472 -1.17 -16.83 9.19
N SER A 473 -2.49 -16.93 9.01
CA SER A 473 -3.12 -17.30 7.73
C SER A 473 -2.68 -16.35 6.61
N THR A 474 -2.73 -15.05 6.88
CA THR A 474 -2.31 -14.01 5.93
C THR A 474 -0.80 -14.13 5.64
N ALA A 475 0.02 -14.43 6.64
CA ALA A 475 1.45 -14.65 6.47
C ALA A 475 1.75 -15.88 5.60
N ILE A 476 1.10 -17.01 5.86
CA ILE A 476 1.26 -18.24 5.06
C ILE A 476 0.82 -18.01 3.61
N ALA A 477 -0.32 -17.35 3.41
CA ALA A 477 -0.80 -17.02 2.07
C ALA A 477 0.16 -16.10 1.31
N ALA A 478 0.79 -15.13 1.99
CA ALA A 478 1.81 -14.25 1.38
C ALA A 478 3.09 -15.03 1.00
N VAL A 479 3.54 -15.93 1.85
CA VAL A 479 4.69 -16.82 1.57
C VAL A 479 4.36 -17.72 0.37
N PHE A 480 3.18 -18.35 0.36
CA PHE A 480 2.70 -19.15 -0.77
C PHE A 480 2.66 -18.34 -2.06
N GLN A 481 2.12 -17.12 -2.02
CA GLN A 481 2.06 -16.20 -3.17
C GLN A 481 3.44 -15.86 -3.70
N ALA A 482 4.40 -15.54 -2.82
CA ALA A 482 5.77 -15.22 -3.20
C ALA A 482 6.46 -16.41 -3.90
N PHE A 483 6.32 -17.62 -3.35
CA PHE A 483 6.87 -18.84 -3.96
C PHE A 483 6.21 -19.18 -5.30
N LEU A 484 4.89 -19.03 -5.40
CA LEU A 484 4.17 -19.32 -6.64
C LEU A 484 4.54 -18.34 -7.76
N LEU A 485 4.68 -17.03 -7.42
CA LEU A 485 5.19 -16.03 -8.35
C LEU A 485 6.62 -16.38 -8.81
N LEU A 486 7.49 -16.78 -7.88
CA LEU A 486 8.86 -17.17 -8.19
C LEU A 486 8.90 -18.39 -9.13
N TYR A 487 8.06 -19.39 -8.87
CA TYR A 487 7.92 -20.60 -9.68
C TYR A 487 7.49 -20.27 -11.11
N PHE A 488 6.41 -19.48 -11.28
CA PHE A 488 5.96 -19.09 -12.61
C PHE A 488 6.95 -18.18 -13.34
N LEU A 489 7.66 -17.32 -12.62
CA LEU A 489 8.70 -16.49 -13.21
C LEU A 489 9.88 -17.35 -13.69
N HIS A 490 10.28 -18.37 -12.91
CA HIS A 490 11.31 -19.33 -13.30
C HIS A 490 10.91 -20.10 -14.56
N ARG A 491 9.65 -20.50 -14.69
CA ARG A 491 9.15 -21.17 -15.90
C ARG A 491 9.07 -20.26 -17.13
N LYS A 492 8.98 -18.97 -16.93
CA LYS A 492 8.83 -17.99 -18.01
C LYS A 492 10.17 -17.49 -18.55
N LEU A 493 11.22 -17.54 -17.75
CA LEU A 493 12.55 -17.04 -18.10
C LEU A 493 13.46 -18.21 -18.52
N GLU A 494 14.30 -17.98 -19.53
CA GLU A 494 15.24 -18.98 -20.06
C GLU A 494 16.46 -19.24 -19.17
N GLY A 495 16.51 -18.64 -17.97
CA GLY A 495 17.62 -18.79 -17.05
C GLY A 495 17.14 -18.94 -15.59
N PRO A 496 18.02 -19.37 -14.69
CA PRO A 496 17.68 -19.59 -13.29
C PRO A 496 17.36 -18.24 -12.61
N VAL A 497 16.15 -18.12 -12.04
CA VAL A 497 15.74 -16.95 -11.25
C VAL A 497 16.53 -16.89 -9.93
N LEU A 498 16.90 -18.04 -9.40
CA LEU A 498 17.71 -18.18 -8.17
C LEU A 498 19.02 -18.93 -8.47
N PRO A 499 20.00 -18.32 -9.17
CA PRO A 499 21.31 -18.93 -9.37
C PRO A 499 22.06 -19.08 -8.04
N HIS A 500 23.21 -19.76 -8.06
CA HIS A 500 23.97 -20.09 -6.85
C HIS A 500 24.33 -18.86 -6.02
N ASP A 501 24.78 -17.78 -6.64
CA ASP A 501 25.16 -16.52 -6.01
C ASP A 501 23.98 -15.84 -5.29
N VAL A 502 22.78 -15.86 -5.89
CA VAL A 502 21.55 -15.34 -5.25
C VAL A 502 21.18 -16.21 -4.05
N ARG A 503 21.13 -17.54 -4.22
CA ARG A 503 20.83 -18.46 -3.10
C ARG A 503 21.83 -18.31 -1.95
N PHE A 504 23.10 -18.16 -2.26
CA PHE A 504 24.14 -17.96 -1.27
C PHE A 504 24.01 -16.61 -0.56
N SER A 505 23.68 -15.54 -1.27
CA SER A 505 23.37 -14.23 -0.68
C SER A 505 22.14 -14.31 0.23
N LEU A 506 21.07 -14.99 -0.18
CA LEU A 506 19.88 -15.21 0.66
C LEU A 506 20.23 -15.96 1.94
N ALA A 507 21.02 -17.06 1.84
CA ALA A 507 21.46 -17.82 3.00
C ALA A 507 22.30 -16.97 3.97
N LYS A 508 23.23 -16.15 3.45
CA LYS A 508 24.00 -15.20 4.28
C LYS A 508 23.09 -14.19 4.96
N THR A 509 22.08 -13.67 4.25
CA THR A 509 21.12 -12.73 4.83
C THR A 509 20.32 -13.37 5.97
N CYS A 510 19.85 -14.61 5.78
CA CYS A 510 19.16 -15.35 6.84
C CYS A 510 20.09 -15.57 8.05
N LEU A 511 21.35 -15.97 7.81
CA LEU A 511 22.33 -16.16 8.87
C LEU A 511 22.64 -14.86 9.62
N ALA A 512 22.89 -13.75 8.90
CA ALA A 512 23.11 -12.44 9.50
C ALA A 512 21.91 -12.00 10.34
N SER A 513 20.69 -12.25 9.85
CA SER A 513 19.45 -11.94 10.57
C SER A 513 19.25 -12.82 11.81
N ALA A 514 19.63 -14.09 11.76
CA ALA A 514 19.65 -14.97 12.93
C ALA A 514 20.68 -14.54 13.97
N MET A 515 21.86 -14.07 13.54
CA MET A 515 22.90 -13.56 14.45
C MET A 515 22.47 -12.35 15.27
N ILE A 516 21.58 -11.50 14.74
CA ILE A 516 21.04 -10.36 15.50
C ILE A 516 19.94 -10.77 16.49
N ALA A 517 19.31 -11.94 16.29
CA ALA A 517 18.22 -12.36 17.15
C ALA A 517 18.67 -12.57 18.61
N VAL A 518 19.88 -13.05 18.84
CA VAL A 518 20.42 -13.28 20.17
C VAL A 518 20.64 -11.96 20.93
N PRO A 519 21.47 -11.00 20.47
CA PRO A 519 21.71 -9.77 21.23
C PRO A 519 20.46 -8.91 21.38
N VAL A 520 19.62 -8.82 20.36
CA VAL A 520 18.38 -8.02 20.42
C VAL A 520 17.32 -8.70 21.27
N GLY A 521 17.20 -10.04 21.20
CA GLY A 521 16.22 -10.80 21.96
C GLY A 521 16.51 -10.90 23.45
N LEU A 522 17.78 -10.94 23.85
CA LEU A 522 18.20 -11.02 25.26
C LEU A 522 18.22 -9.64 25.96
N LEU A 523 18.23 -8.56 25.18
CA LEU A 523 18.39 -7.21 25.71
C LEU A 523 17.26 -6.78 26.68
N PRO A 524 15.96 -7.08 26.43
CA PRO A 524 14.89 -6.75 27.37
C PRO A 524 15.12 -7.39 28.74
N THR A 525 15.43 -8.69 28.79
CA THR A 525 15.68 -9.40 30.05
C THR A 525 16.90 -8.81 30.78
N ALA A 526 17.98 -8.52 30.06
CA ALA A 526 19.18 -7.94 30.66
C ALA A 526 18.93 -6.53 31.25
N LEU A 527 18.11 -5.71 30.59
CA LEU A 527 17.75 -4.38 31.08
C LEU A 527 16.80 -4.45 32.28
N GLN A 528 15.82 -5.35 32.23
CA GLN A 528 14.89 -5.57 33.35
C GLN A 528 15.62 -6.08 34.61
N MET A 529 16.61 -6.94 34.48
CA MET A 529 17.46 -7.37 35.60
C MET A 529 18.24 -6.21 36.25
N GLN A 530 18.42 -5.10 35.53
CA GLN A 530 19.04 -3.85 36.03
C GLN A 530 18.01 -2.83 36.54
N GLY A 531 16.73 -3.22 36.62
CA GLY A 531 15.64 -2.29 37.03
C GLY A 531 15.22 -1.29 35.95
N LEU A 532 15.63 -1.49 34.70
CA LEU A 532 15.27 -0.64 33.57
C LEU A 532 14.07 -1.24 32.82
N GLU A 533 12.86 -0.94 33.31
CA GLU A 533 11.59 -1.50 32.79
C GLU A 533 10.92 -0.63 31.70
N SER A 534 11.44 0.56 31.42
CA SER A 534 10.84 1.48 30.47
C SER A 534 10.81 0.90 29.05
N SER A 535 9.61 0.71 28.49
CA SER A 535 9.41 0.22 27.12
C SER A 535 10.13 1.06 26.07
N TRP A 536 10.26 2.38 26.29
CA TRP A 536 11.01 3.29 25.42
C TRP A 536 12.51 2.96 25.40
N LEU A 537 13.10 2.75 26.58
CA LEU A 537 14.53 2.40 26.69
C LEU A 537 14.80 1.04 26.07
N ILE A 538 13.95 0.06 26.35
CA ILE A 538 14.05 -1.29 25.79
C ILE A 538 13.97 -1.24 24.27
N LEU A 539 12.96 -0.56 23.70
CA LEU A 539 12.78 -0.40 22.26
C LEU A 539 13.99 0.30 21.63
N ALA A 540 14.42 1.42 22.20
CA ALA A 540 15.56 2.19 21.69
C ALA A 540 16.83 1.34 21.69
N ALA A 541 17.10 0.63 22.79
CA ALA A 541 18.25 -0.24 22.91
C ALA A 541 18.22 -1.40 21.90
N GLN A 542 17.08 -2.06 21.72
CA GLN A 542 16.90 -3.12 20.73
C GLN A 542 17.09 -2.62 19.29
N VAL A 543 16.53 -1.45 18.95
CA VAL A 543 16.70 -0.85 17.61
C VAL A 543 18.16 -0.50 17.36
N VAL A 544 18.83 0.14 18.31
CA VAL A 544 20.27 0.48 18.20
C VAL A 544 21.11 -0.80 18.07
N ALA A 545 20.86 -1.80 18.93
CA ALA A 545 21.55 -3.08 18.84
C ALA A 545 21.37 -3.76 17.49
N GLY A 546 20.16 -3.76 16.94
CA GLY A 546 19.87 -4.31 15.60
C GLY A 546 20.57 -3.55 14.48
N LEU A 547 20.57 -2.21 14.54
CA LEU A 547 21.24 -1.33 13.56
C LEU A 547 22.77 -1.47 13.59
N ILE A 548 23.36 -1.89 14.71
CA ILE A 548 24.80 -2.16 14.82
C ILE A 548 25.08 -3.62 14.44
N ALA A 549 24.34 -4.57 15.00
CA ALA A 549 24.62 -6.00 14.85
C ALA A 549 24.43 -6.49 13.40
N PHE A 550 23.40 -6.03 12.69
CA PHE A 550 23.15 -6.48 11.31
C PHE A 550 24.25 -6.04 10.34
N PRO A 551 24.65 -4.75 10.25
CA PRO A 551 25.76 -4.35 9.39
C PRO A 551 27.09 -5.01 9.80
N SER A 552 27.32 -5.24 11.10
CA SER A 552 28.50 -5.94 11.58
C SER A 552 28.53 -7.40 11.11
N ALA A 553 27.41 -8.12 11.23
CA ALA A 553 27.26 -9.48 10.70
C ALA A 553 27.40 -9.51 9.17
N ALA A 554 26.80 -8.54 8.46
CA ALA A 554 26.93 -8.42 7.01
C ALA A 554 28.37 -8.16 6.56
N THR A 555 29.12 -7.37 7.32
CA THR A 555 30.55 -7.12 7.08
C THR A 555 31.38 -8.39 7.32
N LEU A 556 31.12 -9.09 8.42
CA LEU A 556 31.79 -10.36 8.76
C LEU A 556 31.55 -11.42 7.67
N LEU A 557 30.33 -11.51 7.16
CA LEU A 557 29.94 -12.44 6.09
C LEU A 557 30.34 -11.93 4.69
N ARG A 558 31.02 -10.78 4.61
CA ARG A 558 31.46 -10.15 3.35
C ARG A 558 30.32 -10.04 2.34
N MET A 559 29.19 -9.43 2.78
CA MET A 559 28.03 -9.26 1.93
C MET A 559 28.15 -8.00 1.07
N PRO A 560 28.17 -8.09 -0.27
CA PRO A 560 28.33 -6.92 -1.14
C PRO A 560 27.12 -5.97 -1.12
N GLU A 561 25.94 -6.45 -0.74
CA GLU A 561 24.71 -5.68 -0.63
C GLU A 561 24.86 -4.49 0.32
N LEU A 562 25.64 -4.64 1.38
CA LEU A 562 25.96 -3.55 2.32
C LEU A 562 26.68 -2.41 1.60
N THR A 563 27.66 -2.75 0.74
CA THR A 563 28.43 -1.73 -0.02
C THR A 563 27.55 -1.06 -1.09
N TRP A 564 26.60 -1.77 -1.69
CA TRP A 564 25.66 -1.19 -2.66
C TRP A 564 24.78 -0.12 -2.01
N LEU A 565 24.30 -0.36 -0.79
CA LEU A 565 23.51 0.62 -0.03
C LEU A 565 24.33 1.84 0.39
N LEU A 566 25.56 1.64 0.89
CA LEU A 566 26.39 2.72 1.39
C LEU A 566 26.97 3.62 0.29
N LYS A 567 27.36 3.03 -0.85
CA LYS A 567 27.97 3.79 -1.98
C LYS A 567 26.96 4.43 -2.91
N ARG A 568 25.65 4.28 -2.70
CA ARG A 568 24.56 4.74 -3.59
C ARG A 568 24.73 4.31 -5.05
N HIS A 569 25.56 3.32 -5.34
CA HIS A 569 25.81 2.81 -6.68
C HIS A 569 25.53 1.31 -6.69
N LEU A 570 24.50 0.90 -7.42
CA LEU A 570 24.43 -0.47 -7.91
C LEU A 570 25.68 -0.71 -8.77
N PRO A 571 26.36 -1.86 -8.66
CA PRO A 571 27.52 -2.13 -9.49
C PRO A 571 27.10 -1.97 -10.95
N LYS A 572 27.79 -1.08 -11.67
CA LYS A 572 27.82 -1.14 -13.12
C LYS A 572 28.36 -2.53 -13.41
N THR A 573 27.53 -3.39 -13.97
CA THR A 573 27.82 -4.79 -14.25
C THR A 573 29.27 -5.00 -14.75
N VAL A 574 29.99 -5.88 -14.06
CA VAL A 574 31.21 -6.53 -14.57
C VAL A 574 30.78 -7.57 -15.60
#